data_b2571f16340f861e1eec51759610df2e
#
_entry.id   b2571f16340f861e1eec51759610df2e
#
_cell.length_a   1.000
_cell.length_b   1.000
_cell.length_c   1.000
_cell.angle_alpha   90.00
_cell.angle_beta   90.00
_cell.angle_gamma   90.00
#
_symmetry.space_group_name_H-M   'P 1'
#
loop_
_entity.id
_entity.type
_entity.pdbx_description
1 polymer ?
#
loop_
_entity_poly.entity_id
_entity_poly.type
_entity_poly.pdbx_seq_one_letter_code
_entity_poly.pdbx_strand_id
1 'polypeptide(L)'
;MQAHPARVGFALLTSSPLIAAAVEMSASRILNALAGTYALVNTSSTQNWVPIPDAVYGSAPVGQLIYTASGFMSATITATEPAYRPAVSFPYKANETDAAWATVGRHSIGYAGPLAINTALPANLTHGQLLHGPLTVANVPTMVGVSQVRNYTVIRTREDDVEVTYVRIGSERGGGFRGELWWKKIA
;
A
#
# COMPACT_ATOMS: atom_id res chain seq x y z
N MET A 1 11.49 -39.70 -61.28
CA MET A 1 11.74 -38.35 -60.69
C MET A 1 10.78 -38.16 -59.54
N GLN A 2 11.23 -38.41 -58.31
CA GLN A 2 10.41 -38.21 -57.09
C GLN A 2 10.96 -36.99 -56.37
N ALA A 3 10.09 -36.00 -56.18
CA ALA A 3 10.42 -34.79 -55.44
C ALA A 3 10.26 -35.02 -53.91
N HIS A 4 11.27 -34.73 -53.13
CA HIS A 4 11.19 -34.74 -51.65
C HIS A 4 10.63 -33.39 -51.16
N PRO A 5 9.71 -33.40 -50.18
CA PRO A 5 9.24 -32.18 -49.55
C PRO A 5 10.23 -31.71 -48.49
N ALA A 6 10.58 -30.40 -48.53
CA ALA A 6 11.39 -29.73 -47.53
C ALA A 6 10.65 -29.66 -46.17
N ARG A 7 11.29 -30.10 -45.10
CA ARG A 7 10.86 -29.91 -43.73
C ARG A 7 11.21 -28.48 -43.27
N VAL A 8 10.17 -27.67 -43.01
CA VAL A 8 10.30 -26.40 -42.33
C VAL A 8 10.36 -26.67 -40.82
N GLY A 9 11.55 -26.49 -40.26
CA GLY A 9 11.73 -26.59 -38.81
C GLY A 9 11.22 -25.31 -38.13
N PHE A 10 10.17 -25.46 -37.30
CA PHE A 10 9.75 -24.40 -36.36
C PHE A 10 10.74 -24.38 -35.18
N ALA A 11 11.52 -23.30 -35.06
CA ALA A 11 12.30 -23.02 -33.88
C ALA A 11 11.35 -22.49 -32.79
N LEU A 12 11.07 -23.27 -31.76
CA LEU A 12 10.46 -22.82 -30.53
C LEU A 12 11.44 -21.88 -29.81
N LEU A 13 11.13 -20.60 -29.83
CA LEU A 13 11.79 -19.61 -28.97
C LEU A 13 11.35 -19.89 -27.54
N THR A 14 12.17 -20.65 -26.81
CA THR A 14 12.02 -20.79 -25.35
C THR A 14 12.39 -19.46 -24.72
N SER A 15 11.39 -18.78 -24.13
CA SER A 15 11.60 -17.58 -23.30
C SER A 15 12.60 -17.91 -22.20
N SER A 16 13.74 -17.24 -22.21
CA SER A 16 14.88 -17.55 -21.34
C SER A 16 14.49 -17.43 -19.86
N PRO A 17 14.73 -18.45 -19.04
CA PRO A 17 14.46 -18.41 -17.58
C PRO A 17 15.25 -17.30 -16.85
N LEU A 18 16.30 -16.75 -17.48
CA LEU A 18 17.08 -15.60 -17.02
C LEU A 18 16.27 -14.31 -16.87
N ILE A 19 15.26 -14.06 -17.75
CA ILE A 19 14.43 -12.84 -17.68
C ILE A 19 13.49 -12.92 -16.47
N ALA A 20 12.87 -14.09 -16.24
CA ALA A 20 11.99 -14.30 -15.08
C ALA A 20 12.76 -14.19 -13.76
N ALA A 21 13.96 -14.78 -13.66
CA ALA A 21 14.82 -14.70 -12.48
C ALA A 21 15.32 -13.26 -12.20
N ALA A 22 15.61 -12.48 -13.25
CA ALA A 22 16.02 -11.09 -13.11
C ALA A 22 14.88 -10.19 -12.61
N VAL A 23 13.61 -10.44 -13.01
CA VAL A 23 12.42 -9.75 -12.53
C VAL A 23 12.16 -10.09 -11.08
N GLU A 24 12.22 -11.37 -10.69
CA GLU A 24 12.03 -11.80 -9.30
C GLU A 24 13.10 -11.21 -8.37
N MET A 25 14.37 -11.22 -8.77
CA MET A 25 15.44 -10.58 -7.99
C MET A 25 15.23 -9.07 -7.85
N SER A 26 14.70 -8.40 -8.85
CA SER A 26 14.36 -6.98 -8.78
C SER A 26 13.24 -6.69 -7.79
N ALA A 27 12.15 -7.46 -7.82
CA ALA A 27 11.03 -7.33 -6.88
C ALA A 27 11.46 -7.55 -5.42
N SER A 28 12.22 -8.61 -5.16
CA SER A 28 12.77 -8.90 -3.82
C SER A 28 13.68 -7.77 -3.33
N ARG A 29 14.51 -7.20 -4.20
CA ARG A 29 15.37 -6.06 -3.85
C ARG A 29 14.56 -4.81 -3.48
N ILE A 30 13.47 -4.55 -4.19
CA ILE A 30 12.56 -3.44 -3.88
C ILE A 30 11.86 -3.68 -2.54
N LEU A 31 11.33 -4.89 -2.30
CA LEU A 31 10.71 -5.25 -1.03
C LEU A 31 11.67 -5.07 0.15
N ASN A 32 12.91 -5.52 0.01
CA ASN A 32 13.96 -5.32 1.03
C ASN A 32 14.22 -3.83 1.31
N ALA A 33 14.25 -3.00 0.28
CA ALA A 33 14.48 -1.57 0.44
C ALA A 33 13.30 -0.85 1.11
N LEU A 34 12.07 -1.31 0.83
CA LEU A 34 10.84 -0.79 1.42
C LEU A 34 10.57 -1.36 2.82
N ALA A 35 11.21 -2.46 3.22
CA ALA A 35 10.98 -3.08 4.52
C ALA A 35 11.29 -2.10 5.66
N GLY A 36 10.42 -2.10 6.67
CA GLY A 36 10.53 -1.25 7.86
C GLY A 36 9.20 -0.87 8.46
N THR A 37 9.27 -0.10 9.52
CA THR A 37 8.14 0.51 10.21
C THR A 37 8.10 2.00 9.92
N TYR A 38 6.91 2.51 9.66
CA TYR A 38 6.69 3.89 9.25
C TYR A 38 5.59 4.54 10.08
N ALA A 39 5.77 5.80 10.45
CA ALA A 39 4.75 6.65 11.04
C ALA A 39 4.09 7.52 9.97
N LEU A 40 2.77 7.66 10.02
CA LEU A 40 2.04 8.60 9.17
C LEU A 40 2.37 10.03 9.59
N VAL A 41 2.73 10.88 8.62
CA VAL A 41 3.11 12.27 8.88
C VAL A 41 2.26 13.28 8.12
N ASN A 42 1.62 12.86 7.02
CA ASN A 42 0.70 13.72 6.27
C ASN A 42 -0.25 12.91 5.42
N THR A 43 -1.43 13.47 5.15
CA THR A 43 -2.42 12.97 4.20
C THR A 43 -2.87 14.09 3.27
N SER A 44 -3.21 13.75 2.04
CA SER A 44 -3.90 14.67 1.14
C SER A 44 -4.90 13.91 0.29
N SER A 45 -6.01 14.57 -0.01
CA SER A 45 -7.07 14.05 -0.88
C SER A 45 -7.45 15.06 -1.94
N THR A 46 -7.68 14.60 -3.16
CA THR A 46 -8.19 15.45 -4.25
C THR A 46 -9.35 14.77 -4.96
N GLN A 47 -10.27 15.57 -5.46
CA GLN A 47 -11.35 15.18 -6.38
C GLN A 47 -11.17 15.96 -7.66
N ASN A 48 -10.96 15.27 -8.80
CA ASN A 48 -10.68 15.90 -10.08
C ASN A 48 -9.54 16.95 -9.99
N TRP A 49 -8.46 16.62 -9.25
CA TRP A 49 -7.29 17.46 -8.98
C TRP A 49 -7.55 18.67 -8.06
N VAL A 50 -8.77 18.86 -7.57
CA VAL A 50 -9.10 19.89 -6.59
C VAL A 50 -8.91 19.32 -5.19
N PRO A 51 -8.13 19.96 -4.29
CA PRO A 51 -7.98 19.51 -2.92
C PRO A 51 -9.33 19.46 -2.19
N ILE A 52 -9.56 18.40 -1.45
CA ILE A 52 -10.75 18.23 -0.61
C ILE A 52 -10.31 17.80 0.80
N PRO A 53 -11.10 18.16 1.84
CA PRO A 53 -10.88 17.64 3.18
C PRO A 53 -10.98 16.11 3.22
N ASP A 54 -10.14 15.46 4.02
CA ASP A 54 -10.29 14.04 4.28
C ASP A 54 -11.37 13.82 5.35
N ALA A 55 -12.57 13.50 4.89
CA ALA A 55 -13.73 13.28 5.77
C ALA A 55 -13.61 12.01 6.63
N VAL A 56 -12.70 11.09 6.29
CA VAL A 56 -12.51 9.84 7.01
C VAL A 56 -11.48 10.02 8.13
N TYR A 57 -10.33 10.58 7.79
CA TYR A 57 -9.21 10.64 8.73
C TYR A 57 -9.06 12.00 9.41
N GLY A 58 -9.80 13.02 8.96
CA GLY A 58 -9.68 14.37 9.50
C GLY A 58 -8.42 15.10 9.05
N SER A 59 -8.03 16.11 9.81
CA SER A 59 -6.93 17.04 9.46
C SER A 59 -5.55 16.58 9.95
N ALA A 60 -5.50 15.75 10.99
CA ALA A 60 -4.26 15.34 11.63
C ALA A 60 -4.29 13.86 12.06
N PRO A 61 -4.50 12.91 11.13
CA PRO A 61 -4.54 11.49 11.49
C PRO A 61 -3.18 10.98 11.97
N VAL A 62 -3.23 9.93 12.77
CA VAL A 62 -2.05 9.13 13.11
C VAL A 62 -2.16 7.76 12.48
N GLY A 63 -1.02 7.14 12.23
CA GLY A 63 -1.01 5.81 11.64
C GLY A 63 0.35 5.13 11.71
N GLN A 64 0.32 3.83 11.51
CA GLN A 64 1.51 3.00 11.40
C GLN A 64 1.38 2.12 10.15
N LEU A 65 2.47 2.05 9.39
CA LEU A 65 2.62 1.16 8.25
C LEU A 65 3.85 0.28 8.49
N ILE A 66 3.69 -1.02 8.30
CA ILE A 66 4.78 -1.99 8.40
C ILE A 66 4.87 -2.73 7.07
N TYR A 67 6.06 -2.76 6.49
CA TYR A 67 6.42 -3.62 5.38
C TYR A 67 7.51 -4.58 5.81
N THR A 68 7.36 -5.86 5.47
CA THR A 68 8.40 -6.86 5.72
C THR A 68 9.12 -7.23 4.43
N ALA A 69 10.40 -7.59 4.54
CA ALA A 69 11.18 -8.09 3.43
C ALA A 69 10.62 -9.41 2.86
N SER A 70 9.91 -10.18 3.69
CA SER A 70 9.24 -11.43 3.29
C SER A 70 7.93 -11.23 2.51
N GLY A 71 7.54 -9.99 2.22
CA GLY A 71 6.35 -9.70 1.40
C GLY A 71 5.04 -9.73 2.20
N PHE A 72 5.02 -9.14 3.39
CA PHE A 72 3.80 -8.87 4.16
C PHE A 72 3.71 -7.40 4.53
N MET A 73 2.48 -6.94 4.77
CA MET A 73 2.21 -5.58 5.20
C MET A 73 1.12 -5.53 6.26
N SER A 74 1.18 -4.50 7.08
CA SER A 74 0.10 -4.08 7.97
C SER A 74 0.01 -2.57 7.98
N ALA A 75 -1.21 -2.03 7.95
CA ALA A 75 -1.46 -0.60 8.07
C ALA A 75 -2.62 -0.35 9.03
N THR A 76 -2.44 0.65 9.88
CA THR A 76 -3.50 1.16 10.77
C THR A 76 -3.45 2.67 10.72
N ILE A 77 -4.61 3.31 10.48
CA ILE A 77 -4.77 4.77 10.44
C ILE A 77 -6.01 5.13 11.24
N THR A 78 -5.94 6.20 12.02
CA THR A 78 -7.08 6.68 12.79
C THR A 78 -7.05 8.21 12.88
N ALA A 79 -8.25 8.82 12.84
CA ALA A 79 -8.42 10.24 13.14
C ALA A 79 -8.01 10.55 14.58
N THR A 80 -7.67 11.80 14.85
CA THR A 80 -7.29 12.27 16.20
C THR A 80 -8.25 13.29 16.77
N GLU A 81 -9.12 13.89 15.96
CA GLU A 81 -10.08 14.88 16.40
C GLU A 81 -11.03 14.30 17.47
N PRO A 82 -11.27 15.02 18.57
CA PRO A 82 -12.15 14.54 19.65
C PRO A 82 -13.55 14.12 19.18
N ALA A 83 -14.09 14.79 18.16
CA ALA A 83 -15.39 14.45 17.58
C ALA A 83 -15.41 13.05 16.92
N TYR A 84 -14.26 12.56 16.47
CA TYR A 84 -14.11 11.24 15.83
C TYR A 84 -13.59 10.16 16.79
N ARG A 85 -13.24 10.57 18.02
CA ARG A 85 -12.64 9.72 19.05
C ARG A 85 -13.46 9.77 20.36
N PRO A 86 -14.74 9.33 20.34
CA PRO A 86 -15.50 9.20 21.57
C PRO A 86 -14.78 8.27 22.56
N ALA A 87 -14.98 8.53 23.86
CA ALA A 87 -14.37 7.76 24.95
C ALA A 87 -15.03 6.39 25.07
N VAL A 88 -14.60 5.45 24.25
CA VAL A 88 -14.96 4.03 24.33
C VAL A 88 -13.76 3.18 24.73
N SER A 89 -13.99 1.98 25.24
CA SER A 89 -12.93 1.11 25.76
C SER A 89 -13.05 -0.33 25.21
N PHE A 90 -11.93 -1.05 25.23
CA PHE A 90 -11.92 -2.48 24.93
C PHE A 90 -11.51 -3.29 26.18
N PRO A 91 -12.23 -4.37 26.52
CA PRO A 91 -13.53 -4.76 25.96
C PRO A 91 -14.60 -3.68 26.18
N TYR A 92 -15.61 -3.63 25.28
CA TYR A 92 -16.66 -2.63 25.37
C TYR A 92 -17.47 -2.75 26.67
N LYS A 93 -17.99 -1.63 27.14
CA LYS A 93 -18.82 -1.57 28.35
C LYS A 93 -20.31 -1.42 27.99
N ALA A 94 -21.18 -1.96 28.83
CA ALA A 94 -22.62 -1.97 28.58
C ALA A 94 -23.27 -0.56 28.46
N ASN A 95 -22.61 0.48 28.97
CA ASN A 95 -23.05 1.87 28.86
C ASN A 95 -22.52 2.61 27.65
N GLU A 96 -21.67 1.98 26.81
CA GLU A 96 -21.21 2.54 25.57
C GLU A 96 -22.23 2.33 24.45
N THR A 97 -22.43 3.33 23.62
CA THR A 97 -23.43 3.29 22.56
C THR A 97 -22.86 2.77 21.22
N ASP A 98 -23.71 2.09 20.45
CA ASP A 98 -23.36 1.68 19.08
C ASP A 98 -22.97 2.86 18.21
N ALA A 99 -23.56 4.04 18.42
CA ALA A 99 -23.23 5.27 17.71
C ALA A 99 -21.79 5.73 17.98
N ALA A 100 -21.31 5.60 19.22
CA ALA A 100 -19.93 5.90 19.58
C ALA A 100 -18.95 4.94 18.89
N TRP A 101 -19.23 3.64 18.93
CA TRP A 101 -18.43 2.63 18.23
C TRP A 101 -18.48 2.79 16.71
N ALA A 102 -19.64 3.12 16.14
CA ALA A 102 -19.77 3.43 14.71
C ALA A 102 -18.91 4.64 14.31
N THR A 103 -18.80 5.65 15.18
CA THR A 103 -17.92 6.81 14.95
C THR A 103 -16.47 6.37 14.90
N VAL A 104 -15.98 5.60 15.86
CA VAL A 104 -14.62 5.04 15.84
C VAL A 104 -14.38 4.22 14.58
N GLY A 105 -15.32 3.35 14.23
CA GLY A 105 -15.20 2.50 13.03
C GLY A 105 -15.14 3.28 11.72
N ARG A 106 -15.88 4.38 11.59
CA ARG A 106 -15.87 5.23 10.38
C ARG A 106 -14.58 6.04 10.20
N HIS A 107 -13.91 6.34 11.30
CA HIS A 107 -12.73 7.22 11.32
C HIS A 107 -11.44 6.47 11.65
N SER A 108 -11.44 5.14 11.42
CA SER A 108 -10.27 4.29 11.54
C SER A 108 -10.27 3.21 10.48
N ILE A 109 -9.08 2.79 10.05
CA ILE A 109 -8.89 1.64 9.19
C ILE A 109 -7.70 0.82 9.69
N GLY A 110 -7.85 -0.50 9.67
CA GLY A 110 -6.78 -1.44 9.95
C GLY A 110 -6.87 -2.62 9.00
N TYR A 111 -5.76 -2.97 8.35
CA TYR A 111 -5.71 -4.10 7.44
C TYR A 111 -4.29 -4.66 7.33
N ALA A 112 -4.20 -5.96 7.01
CA ALA A 112 -2.94 -6.63 6.79
C ALA A 112 -3.08 -7.78 5.78
N GLY A 113 -1.96 -8.16 5.18
CA GLY A 113 -1.90 -9.26 4.23
C GLY A 113 -0.58 -9.31 3.45
N PRO A 114 -0.52 -10.10 2.38
CA PRO A 114 0.63 -10.12 1.48
C PRO A 114 0.94 -8.75 0.90
N LEU A 115 2.23 -8.54 0.60
CA LEU A 115 2.77 -7.38 -0.10
C LEU A 115 3.54 -7.87 -1.33
N ALA A 116 3.22 -7.34 -2.49
CA ALA A 116 3.95 -7.65 -3.71
C ALA A 116 4.23 -6.38 -4.53
N ILE A 117 5.26 -6.45 -5.39
CA ILE A 117 5.50 -5.46 -6.43
C ILE A 117 4.66 -5.82 -7.65
N ASN A 118 3.95 -4.86 -8.23
CA ASN A 118 3.31 -5.07 -9.52
C ASN A 118 4.36 -5.07 -10.64
N THR A 119 4.77 -6.26 -11.05
CA THR A 119 5.81 -6.44 -12.08
C THR A 119 5.30 -6.21 -13.52
N ALA A 120 4.00 -6.00 -13.70
CA ALA A 120 3.45 -5.61 -15.00
C ALA A 120 3.76 -4.15 -15.37
N LEU A 121 4.20 -3.35 -14.40
CA LEU A 121 4.60 -1.96 -14.57
C LEU A 121 6.07 -1.76 -14.18
N PRO A 122 6.76 -0.77 -14.77
CA PRO A 122 8.11 -0.41 -14.35
C PRO A 122 8.18 -0.07 -12.87
N ALA A 123 9.12 -0.70 -12.14
CA ALA A 123 9.34 -0.44 -10.73
C ALA A 123 10.84 -0.43 -10.41
N ASN A 124 11.24 0.40 -9.44
CA ASN A 124 12.61 0.50 -8.97
C ASN A 124 12.67 0.89 -7.48
N LEU A 125 13.85 1.22 -6.96
CA LEU A 125 14.04 1.56 -5.54
C LEU A 125 13.41 2.89 -5.10
N THR A 126 12.92 3.71 -6.04
CA THR A 126 12.36 5.03 -5.75
C THR A 126 10.90 5.19 -6.15
N HIS A 127 10.41 4.42 -7.10
CA HIS A 127 9.01 4.48 -7.53
C HIS A 127 8.54 3.18 -8.16
N GLY A 128 7.23 2.99 -8.18
CA GLY A 128 6.56 1.85 -8.78
C GLY A 128 5.18 1.65 -8.19
N GLN A 129 4.66 0.45 -8.36
CA GLN A 129 3.35 0.09 -7.86
C GLN A 129 3.41 -1.16 -6.97
N LEU A 130 2.74 -1.09 -5.83
CA LEU A 130 2.55 -2.16 -4.86
C LEU A 130 1.16 -2.76 -4.98
N LEU A 131 1.06 -4.03 -4.64
CA LEU A 131 -0.18 -4.74 -4.37
C LEU A 131 -0.22 -5.05 -2.87
N HIS A 132 -1.11 -4.40 -2.13
CA HIS A 132 -1.43 -4.75 -0.75
C HIS A 132 -2.54 -5.80 -0.77
N GLY A 133 -2.19 -7.05 -0.57
CA GLY A 133 -3.16 -8.14 -0.61
C GLY A 133 -2.81 -9.29 -1.55
N PRO A 134 -3.77 -10.26 -1.72
CA PRO A 134 -5.13 -10.24 -1.16
C PRO A 134 -5.12 -10.11 0.37
N LEU A 135 -5.86 -9.13 0.91
CA LEU A 135 -5.83 -8.84 2.35
C LEU A 135 -6.38 -10.03 3.14
N THR A 136 -5.68 -10.44 4.17
CA THR A 136 -6.06 -11.58 5.04
C THR A 136 -6.91 -11.12 6.22
N VAL A 137 -6.76 -9.87 6.64
CA VAL A 137 -7.55 -9.25 7.71
C VAL A 137 -7.77 -7.77 7.41
N ALA A 138 -8.98 -7.28 7.70
CA ALA A 138 -9.31 -5.86 7.68
C ALA A 138 -10.50 -5.61 8.62
N ASN A 139 -10.54 -4.42 9.24
CA ASN A 139 -11.73 -3.99 10.01
C ASN A 139 -12.91 -3.62 9.09
N VAL A 140 -12.68 -3.39 7.80
CA VAL A 140 -13.70 -3.23 6.77
C VAL A 140 -13.88 -4.56 6.04
N PRO A 141 -14.99 -5.31 6.25
CA PRO A 141 -15.13 -6.69 5.77
C PRO A 141 -14.96 -6.86 4.25
N THR A 142 -15.42 -5.90 3.45
CA THR A 142 -15.34 -5.94 1.98
C THR A 142 -13.91 -5.82 1.43
N MET A 143 -12.93 -5.49 2.26
CA MET A 143 -11.52 -5.43 1.87
C MET A 143 -10.82 -6.79 1.97
N VAL A 144 -11.36 -7.73 2.76
CA VAL A 144 -10.77 -9.07 2.91
C VAL A 144 -10.85 -9.83 1.59
N GLY A 145 -9.76 -10.47 1.19
CA GLY A 145 -9.64 -11.18 -0.10
C GLY A 145 -9.38 -10.28 -1.31
N VAL A 146 -9.34 -8.95 -1.14
CA VAL A 146 -9.13 -7.99 -2.21
C VAL A 146 -7.71 -7.44 -2.17
N SER A 147 -7.09 -7.25 -3.34
CA SER A 147 -5.81 -6.56 -3.47
C SER A 147 -6.02 -5.07 -3.70
N GLN A 148 -5.32 -4.26 -2.93
CA GLN A 148 -5.32 -2.80 -3.03
C GLN A 148 -4.10 -2.34 -3.81
N VAL A 149 -4.32 -1.69 -4.95
CA VAL A 149 -3.24 -1.12 -5.78
C VAL A 149 -2.76 0.20 -5.16
N ARG A 150 -1.45 0.36 -5.04
CA ARG A 150 -0.81 1.54 -4.44
C ARG A 150 0.43 1.95 -5.23
N ASN A 151 0.47 3.20 -5.65
CA ASN A 151 1.68 3.77 -6.22
C ASN A 151 2.61 4.22 -5.09
N TYR A 152 3.90 3.90 -5.17
CA TYR A 152 4.86 4.36 -4.18
C TYR A 152 5.91 5.29 -4.79
N THR A 153 6.37 6.23 -3.97
CA THR A 153 7.56 7.05 -4.21
C THR A 153 8.40 7.10 -2.94
N VAL A 154 9.66 6.71 -3.04
CA VAL A 154 10.63 6.79 -1.93
C VAL A 154 11.40 8.09 -2.05
N ILE A 155 11.43 8.86 -0.98
CA ILE A 155 12.12 10.15 -0.87
C ILE A 155 13.14 10.03 0.26
N ARG A 156 14.41 10.24 -0.05
CA ARG A 156 15.49 10.33 0.95
C ARG A 156 15.93 11.77 1.07
N THR A 157 16.02 12.24 2.29
CA THR A 157 16.43 13.61 2.59
C THR A 157 17.26 13.62 3.89
N ARG A 158 17.72 14.80 4.29
CA ARG A 158 18.39 14.99 5.57
C ARG A 158 17.59 15.99 6.41
N GLU A 159 17.39 15.65 7.68
CA GLU A 159 16.80 16.50 8.69
C GLU A 159 17.77 16.56 9.86
N ASP A 160 18.19 17.74 10.26
CA ASP A 160 19.18 17.95 11.35
C ASP A 160 20.43 17.06 11.18
N ASP A 161 20.93 16.96 9.93
CA ASP A 161 22.06 16.13 9.53
C ASP A 161 21.84 14.60 9.62
N VAL A 162 20.66 14.14 9.95
CA VAL A 162 20.27 12.72 9.96
C VAL A 162 19.59 12.36 8.63
N GLU A 163 19.98 11.23 8.03
CA GLU A 163 19.29 10.71 6.84
C GLU A 163 17.91 10.21 7.23
N VAL A 164 16.90 10.70 6.53
CA VAL A 164 15.49 10.34 6.73
C VAL A 164 14.89 9.82 5.44
N THR A 165 14.13 8.74 5.53
CA THR A 165 13.40 8.17 4.42
C THR A 165 11.90 8.36 4.59
N TYR A 166 11.28 8.90 3.56
CA TYR A 166 9.83 8.96 3.42
C TYR A 166 9.36 8.03 2.32
N VAL A 167 8.18 7.45 2.51
CA VAL A 167 7.46 6.73 1.45
C VAL A 167 6.11 7.42 1.26
N ARG A 168 5.87 7.95 0.06
CA ARG A 168 4.56 8.45 -0.34
C ARG A 168 3.79 7.31 -0.99
N ILE A 169 2.60 7.02 -0.48
CA ILE A 169 1.69 5.99 -0.98
C ILE A 169 0.46 6.66 -1.57
N GLY A 170 0.29 6.54 -2.87
CA GLY A 170 -0.85 7.07 -3.62
C GLY A 170 -1.89 6.00 -3.94
N SER A 171 -3.17 6.37 -3.91
CA SER A 171 -4.30 5.54 -4.32
C SER A 171 -5.26 6.31 -5.20
N GLU A 172 -5.81 5.63 -6.21
CA GLU A 172 -6.91 6.14 -7.03
C GLU A 172 -8.14 5.25 -6.76
N ARG A 173 -9.28 5.86 -6.48
CA ARG A 173 -10.51 5.13 -6.08
C ARG A 173 -11.65 5.28 -7.08
N GLY A 174 -11.36 5.71 -8.31
CA GLY A 174 -12.38 6.02 -9.31
C GLY A 174 -13.02 7.41 -9.11
N GLY A 175 -13.89 7.81 -10.03
CA GLY A 175 -14.58 9.11 -9.97
C GLY A 175 -13.67 10.34 -9.85
N GLY A 176 -12.39 10.23 -10.22
CA GLY A 176 -11.39 11.30 -10.06
C GLY A 176 -10.85 11.50 -8.65
N PHE A 177 -11.19 10.60 -7.70
CA PHE A 177 -10.67 10.67 -6.34
C PHE A 177 -9.24 10.12 -6.30
N ARG A 178 -8.36 10.88 -5.65
CA ARG A 178 -6.97 10.49 -5.35
C ARG A 178 -6.67 10.79 -3.90
N GLY A 179 -6.02 9.83 -3.23
CA GLY A 179 -5.51 10.01 -1.88
C GLY A 179 -4.02 9.73 -1.84
N GLU A 180 -3.28 10.53 -1.09
CA GLU A 180 -1.86 10.33 -0.82
C GLU A 180 -1.61 10.30 0.68
N LEU A 181 -0.75 9.37 1.10
CA LEU A 181 -0.32 9.18 2.47
C LEU A 181 1.21 9.27 2.51
N TRP A 182 1.72 10.10 3.40
CA TRP A 182 3.16 10.29 3.58
C TRP A 182 3.62 9.62 4.86
N TRP A 183 4.58 8.73 4.73
CA TRP A 183 5.05 7.86 5.79
C TRP A 183 6.52 8.10 6.04
N LYS A 184 6.90 8.46 7.27
CA LYS A 184 8.29 8.59 7.71
C LYS A 184 8.77 7.26 8.25
N LYS A 185 9.89 6.74 7.75
CA LYS A 185 10.51 5.51 8.28
C LYS A 185 11.05 5.77 9.69
N ILE A 186 10.72 4.87 10.64
CA ILE A 186 11.09 4.97 12.06
C ILE A 186 11.88 3.76 12.56
N ALA A 187 11.82 2.62 11.83
CA ALA A 187 12.63 1.43 12.10
C ALA A 187 12.74 0.54 10.83
#